data_3d5c4a4ecc92a6050d50399d2aea3248
#
_entry.id   3d5c4a4ecc92a6050d50399d2aea3248
#
_cell.length_a   1.000
_cell.length_b   1.000
_cell.length_c   1.000
_cell.angle_alpha   90.00
_cell.angle_beta   90.00
_cell.angle_gamma   90.00
#
_symmetry.space_group_name_H-M   'P 1'
#
loop_
_entity.id
_entity.type
_entity.pdbx_description
1 polymer ?
#
loop_
_entity_poly.entity_id
_entity_poly.type
_entity_poly.pdbx_seq_one_letter_code
_entity_poly.pdbx_strand_id
1 'polypeptide(L)'
;MSKNTEKSFDDLRKMPSEIEGRIPTIRVIAMPADSNPAGDVFGGWILSQMDLAGAAHAYKFAKNRVVTVGIEAMNFHKPVFIGDEVSFFTHMERVGKTSITIKIDSWAFRRKGGAYEKVTEGLYTYVTIDAERNPVSIPENK
;
A
#
# COMPACT_ATOMS: atom_id res chain seq x y z
N MET A 1 13.53 -18.77 -36.93
CA MET A 1 12.31 -18.02 -36.92
C MET A 1 11.86 -17.64 -35.51
N SER A 2 11.55 -16.44 -35.34
CA SER A 2 11.13 -15.99 -34.00
C SER A 2 9.73 -16.49 -33.71
N LYS A 3 9.50 -16.80 -32.47
CA LYS A 3 8.18 -17.10 -32.01
C LYS A 3 7.37 -15.84 -31.94
N ASN A 4 6.09 -15.98 -32.16
CA ASN A 4 5.20 -14.88 -31.91
C ASN A 4 5.16 -14.67 -30.42
N THR A 5 5.67 -13.51 -29.98
CA THR A 5 5.73 -13.20 -28.57
C THR A 5 4.68 -12.19 -28.17
N GLU A 6 3.78 -11.85 -29.08
CA GLU A 6 2.69 -10.95 -28.72
C GLU A 6 1.80 -11.59 -27.70
N LYS A 7 1.48 -10.83 -26.67
CA LYS A 7 0.55 -11.28 -25.65
C LYS A 7 -0.85 -10.79 -26.00
N SER A 8 -1.83 -11.59 -25.64
CA SER A 8 -3.20 -11.18 -25.79
C SER A 8 -3.51 -10.05 -24.79
N PHE A 9 -4.63 -9.36 -25.00
CA PHE A 9 -5.06 -8.37 -24.02
C PHE A 9 -5.28 -8.99 -22.65
N ASP A 10 -5.77 -10.23 -22.61
CA ASP A 10 -5.99 -10.91 -21.34
C ASP A 10 -4.65 -11.14 -20.63
N ASP A 11 -3.63 -11.55 -21.35
CA ASP A 11 -2.30 -11.76 -20.76
C ASP A 11 -1.74 -10.45 -20.23
N LEU A 12 -1.90 -9.38 -20.98
CA LEU A 12 -1.36 -8.08 -20.59
C LEU A 12 -2.04 -7.53 -19.34
N ARG A 13 -3.29 -7.93 -19.11
CA ARG A 13 -4.03 -7.44 -17.95
C ARG A 13 -4.05 -8.42 -16.80
N LYS A 14 -3.40 -9.56 -16.97
CA LYS A 14 -3.44 -10.59 -15.95
C LYS A 14 -2.69 -10.14 -14.72
N MET A 15 -3.35 -10.24 -13.58
CA MET A 15 -2.78 -9.87 -12.30
C MET A 15 -2.37 -11.12 -11.54
N PRO A 16 -1.34 -10.99 -10.69
CA PRO A 16 -1.00 -12.10 -9.79
C PRO A 16 -2.20 -12.47 -8.93
N SER A 17 -2.30 -13.76 -8.61
CA SER A 17 -3.45 -14.26 -7.83
C SER A 17 -3.58 -13.57 -6.48
N GLU A 18 -2.45 -13.12 -5.91
CA GLU A 18 -2.47 -12.47 -4.60
C GLU A 18 -3.30 -11.19 -4.59
N ILE A 19 -3.39 -10.50 -5.73
CA ILE A 19 -4.11 -9.24 -5.80
C ILE A 19 -5.26 -9.24 -6.79
N GLU A 20 -5.46 -10.35 -7.48
CA GLU A 20 -6.53 -10.43 -8.47
C GLU A 20 -7.88 -10.23 -7.80
N GLY A 21 -8.67 -9.32 -8.36
CA GLY A 21 -9.99 -9.01 -7.82
C GLY A 21 -9.99 -8.07 -6.64
N ARG A 22 -8.82 -7.71 -6.13
CA ARG A 22 -8.74 -6.77 -5.01
C ARG A 22 -8.69 -5.34 -5.55
N ILE A 23 -9.27 -4.43 -4.79
CA ILE A 23 -9.26 -3.01 -5.12
C ILE A 23 -8.22 -2.35 -4.22
N PRO A 24 -7.23 -1.66 -4.77
CA PRO A 24 -6.25 -0.98 -3.93
C PRO A 24 -6.89 0.23 -3.24
N THR A 25 -6.42 0.51 -2.03
CA THR A 25 -6.85 1.68 -1.30
C THR A 25 -6.28 2.94 -1.96
N ILE A 26 -5.05 2.86 -2.44
CA ILE A 26 -4.40 3.94 -3.18
C ILE A 26 -3.67 3.34 -4.36
N ARG A 27 -3.70 4.05 -5.48
CA ARG A 27 -2.91 3.71 -6.65
C ARG A 27 -2.31 5.00 -7.17
N VAL A 28 -0.99 5.01 -7.37
CA VAL A 28 -0.31 6.24 -7.74
C VAL A 28 0.89 5.90 -8.63
N ILE A 29 1.25 6.83 -9.50
CA ILE A 29 2.42 6.68 -10.37
C ILE A 29 3.58 7.39 -9.71
N ALA A 30 4.72 6.71 -9.60
CA ALA A 30 5.93 7.30 -9.04
C ALA A 30 6.49 8.33 -10.02
N MET A 31 6.73 9.53 -9.53
CA MET A 31 7.13 10.65 -10.36
C MET A 31 8.61 11.01 -10.12
N PRO A 32 9.23 11.76 -11.05
CA PRO A 32 10.63 12.16 -10.87
C PRO A 32 10.91 12.83 -9.54
N ALA A 33 9.97 13.62 -9.02
CA ALA A 33 10.16 14.30 -7.73
C ALA A 33 10.26 13.33 -6.56
N ASP A 34 9.86 12.08 -6.76
CA ASP A 34 9.86 11.06 -5.71
C ASP A 34 11.13 10.23 -5.72
N SER A 35 12.06 10.53 -6.62
CA SER A 35 13.25 9.69 -6.80
C SER A 35 14.46 10.29 -6.10
N ASN A 36 15.42 9.42 -5.80
CA ASN A 36 16.73 9.84 -5.30
C ASN A 36 17.65 10.14 -6.48
N PRO A 37 18.86 10.68 -6.21
CA PRO A 37 19.78 11.01 -7.30
C PRO A 37 20.17 9.82 -8.17
N ALA A 38 20.07 8.60 -7.67
CA ALA A 38 20.42 7.41 -8.43
C ALA A 38 19.27 6.92 -9.33
N GLY A 39 18.09 7.54 -9.24
CA GLY A 39 16.96 7.17 -10.10
C GLY A 39 15.95 6.24 -9.47
N ASP A 40 16.21 5.77 -8.27
CA ASP A 40 15.25 4.95 -7.53
C ASP A 40 14.31 5.84 -6.73
N VAL A 41 13.11 5.36 -6.52
CA VAL A 41 12.16 6.07 -5.67
C VAL A 41 12.57 5.88 -4.20
N PHE A 42 12.47 6.98 -3.43
CA PHE A 42 12.83 6.91 -2.01
C PHE A 42 11.93 5.92 -1.26
N GLY A 43 12.57 5.14 -0.37
CA GLY A 43 11.79 4.25 0.50
C GLY A 43 10.80 5.03 1.35
N GLY A 44 11.18 6.24 1.77
CA GLY A 44 10.27 7.08 2.55
C GLY A 44 9.01 7.47 1.80
N TRP A 45 9.10 7.62 0.47
CA TRP A 45 7.91 7.89 -0.33
C TRP A 45 6.95 6.70 -0.26
N ILE A 46 7.49 5.49 -0.38
CA ILE A 46 6.67 4.28 -0.31
C ILE A 46 6.03 4.18 1.07
N LEU A 47 6.80 4.42 2.12
CA LEU A 47 6.29 4.38 3.49
C LEU A 47 5.17 5.40 3.69
N SER A 48 5.32 6.59 3.14
CA SER A 48 4.29 7.62 3.32
C SER A 48 3.02 7.26 2.58
N GLN A 49 3.12 6.67 1.40
CA GLN A 49 1.95 6.23 0.66
C GLN A 49 1.24 5.10 1.39
N MET A 50 2.02 4.18 1.96
CA MET A 50 1.45 3.10 2.76
C MET A 50 0.72 3.66 3.97
N ASP A 51 1.32 4.67 4.61
CA ASP A 51 0.68 5.29 5.77
C ASP A 51 -0.64 5.94 5.40
N LEU A 52 -0.68 6.65 4.27
CA LEU A 52 -1.92 7.25 3.81
C LEU A 52 -2.99 6.17 3.54
N ALA A 53 -2.60 5.09 2.89
CA ALA A 53 -3.54 4.02 2.56
C ALA A 53 -4.06 3.36 3.84
N GLY A 54 -3.17 3.05 4.77
CA GLY A 54 -3.56 2.42 6.02
C GLY A 54 -4.44 3.33 6.86
N ALA A 55 -4.09 4.61 6.92
CA ALA A 55 -4.88 5.58 7.68
C ALA A 55 -6.28 5.73 7.09
N ALA A 56 -6.40 5.72 5.76
CA ALA A 56 -7.71 5.82 5.12
C ALA A 56 -8.58 4.62 5.49
N HIS A 57 -7.99 3.42 5.47
CA HIS A 57 -8.71 2.22 5.85
C HIS A 57 -9.12 2.25 7.32
N ALA A 58 -8.17 2.63 8.19
CA ALA A 58 -8.43 2.68 9.62
C ALA A 58 -9.50 3.72 9.95
N TYR A 59 -9.45 4.88 9.31
CA TYR A 59 -10.43 5.94 9.52
C TYR A 59 -11.84 5.48 9.16
N LYS A 60 -11.97 4.82 8.01
CA LYS A 60 -13.28 4.34 7.58
C LYS A 60 -13.84 3.31 8.54
N PHE A 61 -12.97 2.46 9.09
CA PHE A 61 -13.41 1.45 10.04
C PHE A 61 -13.78 2.07 11.38
N ALA A 62 -12.93 2.93 11.91
CA ALA A 62 -13.14 3.53 13.23
C ALA A 62 -14.18 4.64 13.20
N LYS A 63 -14.38 5.24 12.02
CA LYS A 63 -15.25 6.41 11.85
C LYS A 63 -14.85 7.53 12.78
N ASN A 64 -13.53 7.69 12.97
CA ASN A 64 -12.98 8.66 13.87
C ASN A 64 -11.54 8.92 13.46
N ARG A 65 -10.98 10.03 13.94
CA ARG A 65 -9.61 10.41 13.67
C ARG A 65 -8.64 9.36 14.18
N VAL A 66 -7.63 9.05 13.38
CA VAL A 66 -6.60 8.10 13.77
C VAL A 66 -5.23 8.73 13.64
N VAL A 67 -4.28 8.25 14.42
CA VAL A 67 -2.87 8.63 14.30
C VAL A 67 -2.04 7.38 14.19
N THR A 68 -0.96 7.47 13.44
CA THR A 68 -0.02 6.36 13.27
C THR A 68 0.86 6.28 14.51
N VAL A 69 0.91 5.13 15.16
CA VAL A 69 1.72 4.96 16.35
C VAL A 69 2.85 3.95 16.16
N GLY A 70 2.81 3.15 15.12
CA GLY A 70 3.88 2.19 14.93
C GLY A 70 3.86 1.58 13.54
N ILE A 71 5.05 1.20 13.09
CA ILE A 71 5.26 0.49 11.84
C ILE A 71 6.18 -0.65 12.16
N GLU A 72 5.78 -1.87 11.79
CA GLU A 72 6.62 -3.02 12.09
C GLU A 72 6.56 -4.03 10.95
N ALA A 73 7.43 -5.01 11.00
CA ALA A 73 7.46 -6.09 10.02
C ALA A 73 7.60 -5.57 8.58
N MET A 74 8.38 -4.48 8.42
CA MET A 74 8.60 -3.91 7.09
C MET A 74 9.58 -4.74 6.30
N ASN A 75 9.20 -5.08 5.09
CA ASN A 75 10.07 -5.81 4.16
C ASN A 75 10.08 -5.09 2.82
N PHE A 76 11.26 -4.67 2.39
CA PHE A 76 11.45 -4.07 1.08
C PHE A 76 11.99 -5.16 0.16
N HIS A 77 11.15 -5.64 -0.75
CA HIS A 77 11.52 -6.75 -1.63
C HIS A 77 12.18 -6.29 -2.91
N LYS A 78 11.64 -5.21 -3.50
CA LYS A 78 12.09 -4.71 -4.80
C LYS A 78 12.02 -3.20 -4.80
N PRO A 79 12.89 -2.53 -5.58
CA PRO A 79 12.81 -1.09 -5.70
C PRO A 79 11.61 -0.66 -6.55
N VAL A 80 11.23 0.60 -6.39
CA VAL A 80 10.24 1.26 -7.24
C VAL A 80 10.98 2.24 -8.11
N PHE A 81 10.62 2.28 -9.39
CA PHE A 81 11.24 3.17 -10.36
C PHE A 81 10.27 4.22 -10.83
N ILE A 82 10.80 5.35 -11.32
CA ILE A 82 9.98 6.42 -11.88
C ILE A 82 9.11 5.84 -12.99
N GLY A 83 7.83 6.16 -12.95
CA GLY A 83 6.87 5.70 -13.95
C GLY A 83 6.13 4.43 -13.56
N ASP A 84 6.57 3.73 -12.52
CA ASP A 84 5.86 2.55 -12.06
C ASP A 84 4.53 2.97 -11.44
N GLU A 85 3.49 2.20 -11.71
CA GLU A 85 2.19 2.40 -11.07
C GLU A 85 2.17 1.54 -9.82
N VAL A 86 2.07 2.17 -8.66
CA VAL A 86 2.15 1.46 -7.39
C VAL A 86 0.77 1.42 -6.76
N SER A 87 0.34 0.21 -6.43
CA SER A 87 -0.95 -0.03 -5.80
C SER A 87 -0.72 -0.50 -4.37
N PHE A 88 -1.48 0.09 -3.45
CA PHE A 88 -1.35 -0.20 -2.02
C PHE A 88 -2.62 -0.88 -1.55
N PHE A 89 -2.50 -2.15 -1.21
CA PHE A 89 -3.63 -2.96 -0.77
C PHE A 89 -3.61 -3.05 0.75
N THR A 90 -4.73 -2.74 1.36
CA THR A 90 -4.83 -2.71 2.82
C THR A 90 -5.75 -3.83 3.30
N HIS A 91 -5.37 -4.41 4.43
CA HIS A 91 -6.09 -5.53 5.00
C HIS A 91 -6.09 -5.38 6.52
N MET A 92 -7.27 -5.51 7.14
CA MET A 92 -7.40 -5.44 8.58
C MET A 92 -6.72 -6.66 9.19
N GLU A 93 -5.70 -6.41 9.99
CA GLU A 93 -4.95 -7.50 10.60
C GLU A 93 -5.43 -7.76 12.03
N ARG A 94 -5.63 -6.70 12.79
CA ARG A 94 -5.96 -6.82 14.20
C ARG A 94 -6.66 -5.57 14.68
N VAL A 95 -7.66 -5.72 15.54
CA VAL A 95 -8.37 -4.60 16.15
C VAL A 95 -8.31 -4.76 17.65
N GLY A 96 -7.78 -3.76 18.33
CA GLY A 96 -7.79 -3.69 19.78
C GLY A 96 -8.89 -2.76 20.25
N LYS A 97 -8.80 -2.36 21.53
CA LYS A 97 -9.82 -1.46 22.08
C LYS A 97 -9.74 -0.08 21.46
N THR A 98 -8.54 0.44 21.30
CA THR A 98 -8.31 1.78 20.71
C THR A 98 -7.41 1.72 19.48
N SER A 99 -6.88 0.56 19.14
CA SER A 99 -5.88 0.43 18.09
C SER A 99 -6.36 -0.44 16.95
N ILE A 100 -5.84 -0.17 15.77
CA ILE A 100 -6.13 -0.91 14.55
C ILE A 100 -4.80 -1.17 13.87
N THR A 101 -4.53 -2.43 13.54
CA THR A 101 -3.32 -2.79 12.80
C THR A 101 -3.73 -3.20 11.40
N ILE A 102 -3.15 -2.53 10.42
CA ILE A 102 -3.45 -2.76 9.00
C ILE A 102 -2.22 -3.37 8.35
N LYS A 103 -2.41 -4.47 7.65
CA LYS A 103 -1.36 -5.00 6.79
C LYS A 103 -1.47 -4.33 5.45
N ILE A 104 -0.33 -3.82 4.95
CA ILE A 104 -0.30 -3.09 3.70
C ILE A 104 0.69 -3.75 2.77
N ASP A 105 0.21 -4.15 1.60
CA ASP A 105 1.04 -4.73 0.54
C ASP A 105 1.13 -3.74 -0.59
N SER A 106 2.35 -3.50 -1.05
CA SER A 106 2.59 -2.56 -2.14
C SER A 106 3.06 -3.33 -3.36
N TRP A 107 2.37 -3.13 -4.48
CA TRP A 107 2.66 -3.80 -5.72
C TRP A 107 2.91 -2.78 -6.81
N ALA A 108 3.95 -2.99 -7.59
CA ALA A 108 4.27 -2.12 -8.72
C ALA A 108 3.91 -2.81 -10.01
N PHE A 109 3.22 -2.07 -10.89
CA PHE A 109 3.11 -2.48 -12.28
C PHE A 109 4.20 -1.72 -13.01
N ARG A 110 5.19 -2.45 -13.52
CA ARG A 110 6.38 -1.83 -14.08
C ARG A 110 6.06 -1.11 -15.36
N ARG A 111 6.45 0.16 -15.42
CA ARG A 111 6.34 0.90 -16.67
C ARG A 111 7.15 0.23 -17.77
N LYS A 112 8.34 -0.24 -17.39
CA LYS A 112 9.21 -0.93 -18.32
C LYS A 112 9.02 -2.42 -18.14
N GLY A 113 8.54 -3.08 -19.19
CA GLY A 113 8.33 -4.51 -19.17
C GLY A 113 6.94 -4.97 -18.78
N GLY A 114 6.17 -4.13 -18.12
CA GLY A 114 4.76 -4.43 -17.84
C GLY A 114 4.49 -5.58 -16.90
N ALA A 115 5.39 -5.85 -15.96
CA ALA A 115 5.19 -6.93 -14.99
C ALA A 115 4.70 -6.37 -13.66
N TYR A 116 3.89 -7.17 -12.96
CA TYR A 116 3.51 -6.85 -11.58
C TYR A 116 4.54 -7.46 -10.64
N GLU A 117 5.01 -6.68 -9.68
CA GLU A 117 5.94 -7.17 -8.66
C GLU A 117 5.57 -6.62 -7.30
N LYS A 118 5.62 -7.49 -6.30
CA LYS A 118 5.43 -7.05 -4.93
C LYS A 118 6.70 -6.33 -4.50
N VAL A 119 6.57 -5.09 -4.06
CA VAL A 119 7.75 -4.27 -3.75
C VAL A 119 7.96 -4.10 -2.25
N THR A 120 6.90 -3.98 -1.48
CA THR A 120 7.02 -3.71 -0.04
C THR A 120 5.81 -4.25 0.69
N GLU A 121 5.99 -4.61 1.96
CA GLU A 121 4.87 -4.95 2.82
C GLU A 121 5.21 -4.58 4.25
N GLY A 122 4.20 -4.35 5.05
CA GLY A 122 4.41 -4.01 6.44
C GLY A 122 3.11 -3.92 7.21
N LEU A 123 3.25 -3.77 8.53
CA LEU A 123 2.12 -3.61 9.44
C LEU A 123 2.16 -2.21 10.02
N TYR A 124 1.06 -1.50 9.87
CA TYR A 124 0.91 -0.14 10.39
C TYR A 124 -0.15 -0.15 11.48
N THR A 125 0.17 0.42 12.62
CA THR A 125 -0.78 0.48 13.74
C THR A 125 -1.22 1.91 13.97
N TYR A 126 -2.53 2.07 14.09
CA TYR A 126 -3.19 3.36 14.27
C TYR A 126 -4.00 3.33 15.55
N VAL A 127 -4.08 4.48 16.22
CA VAL A 127 -4.89 4.65 17.42
C VAL A 127 -5.92 5.73 17.15
N THR A 128 -7.17 5.47 17.53
CA THR A 128 -8.22 6.48 17.42
C THR A 128 -8.10 7.47 18.56
N ILE A 129 -8.25 8.73 18.25
CA ILE A 129 -8.09 9.80 19.24
C ILE A 129 -9.21 10.80 19.15
N ASP A 130 -9.44 11.50 20.25
CA ASP A 130 -10.39 12.60 20.30
C ASP A 130 -9.69 13.93 19.97
N ALA A 131 -10.41 15.02 20.12
CA ALA A 131 -9.89 16.35 19.78
C ALA A 131 -8.71 16.74 20.66
N GLU A 132 -8.63 16.21 21.87
CA GLU A 132 -7.54 16.47 22.79
C GLU A 132 -6.41 15.46 22.64
N ARG A 133 -6.47 14.60 21.63
CA ARG A 133 -5.47 13.60 21.30
C ARG A 133 -5.40 12.47 22.32
N ASN A 134 -6.49 12.22 23.03
CA ASN A 134 -6.57 11.07 23.92
C ASN A 134 -7.12 9.88 23.18
N PRO A 135 -6.61 8.65 23.45
CA PRO A 135 -7.17 7.47 22.83
C PRO A 135 -8.65 7.29 23.18
N VAL A 136 -9.44 6.89 22.19
CA VAL A 136 -10.86 6.60 22.42
C VAL A 136 -11.14 5.21 21.89
N SER A 137 -12.16 4.58 22.49
CA SER A 137 -12.53 3.22 22.12
C SER A 137 -13.08 3.20 20.69
N ILE A 138 -12.71 2.16 19.96
CA ILE A 138 -13.28 1.94 18.63
C ILE A 138 -14.70 1.47 18.81
N PRO A 139 -15.67 2.07 18.11
CA PRO A 139 -17.05 1.60 18.23
C PRO A 139 -17.14 0.13 17.85
N GLU A 140 -17.90 -0.62 18.64
CA GLU A 140 -18.11 -2.00 18.30
C GLU A 140 -18.83 -2.10 16.98
N ASN A 141 -18.37 -3.04 16.18
CA ASN A 141 -19.00 -3.27 14.90
C ASN A 141 -20.34 -3.95 15.10
N LYS A 142 -21.38 -3.35 14.61
CA LYS A 142 -22.73 -3.91 14.72
C LYS A 142 -23.14 -4.63 13.46
#